data_b5520b2ee4a1e4fde0f5e051479a0dd1
#
_entry.id   b5520b2ee4a1e4fde0f5e051479a0dd1
#
_cell.length_a   1.000
_cell.length_b   1.000
_cell.length_c   1.000
_cell.angle_alpha   90.00
_cell.angle_beta   90.00
_cell.angle_gamma   90.00
#
_symmetry.space_group_name_H-M   'P 1'
#
loop_
_entity.id
_entity.type
_entity.pdbx_description
1 polymer ?
#
loop_
_entity_poly.entity_id
_entity_poly.type
_entity_poly.pdbx_seq_one_letter_code
_entity_poly.pdbx_strand_id
1 'polypeptide(L)'
;MKIGILGAGNIGATAARLFVAAGHDVAVSNSRGPDSLRELISELGPQAHAMTIRDAARFGDAVLLAVPWRTPEALPEPELLRNKIVMDAMNPYRPDGGFYDLGGSTSSEEVLKRLPGSRLVKAFNTIYYV
;
A
#
# COMPACT_ATOMS: atom_id res chain seq x y z
N MET A 1 -1.53 -12.15 -11.03
CA MET A 1 -0.32 -11.32 -10.99
C MET A 1 0.20 -11.24 -9.56
N LYS A 2 1.38 -10.74 -9.37
CA LYS A 2 1.95 -10.50 -8.04
C LYS A 2 1.64 -9.08 -7.61
N ILE A 3 1.03 -8.93 -6.43
CA ILE A 3 0.66 -7.62 -5.89
C ILE A 3 1.32 -7.43 -4.52
N GLY A 4 2.07 -6.37 -4.38
CA GLY A 4 2.63 -5.95 -3.09
C GLY A 4 1.68 -4.97 -2.40
N ILE A 5 1.42 -5.16 -1.12
CA ILE A 5 0.58 -4.26 -0.33
C ILE A 5 1.43 -3.68 0.79
N LEU A 6 1.58 -2.37 0.78
CA LEU A 6 2.30 -1.62 1.80
C LEU A 6 1.31 -1.02 2.78
N GLY A 7 1.18 -1.63 3.94
CA GLY A 7 0.21 -1.30 4.97
C GLY A 7 -0.89 -2.34 5.09
N ALA A 8 -1.13 -2.81 6.30
CA ALA A 8 -2.09 -3.88 6.59
C ALA A 8 -3.23 -3.42 7.51
N GLY A 9 -3.59 -2.15 7.42
CA GLY A 9 -4.78 -1.62 8.09
C GLY A 9 -6.07 -2.03 7.37
N ASN A 10 -7.15 -1.31 7.62
CA ASN A 10 -8.47 -1.67 7.08
C ASN A 10 -8.46 -1.79 5.55
N ILE A 11 -7.89 -0.82 4.85
CA ILE A 11 -7.85 -0.82 3.38
C ILE A 11 -6.93 -1.92 2.87
N GLY A 12 -5.71 -2.00 3.41
CA GLY A 12 -4.73 -2.98 2.96
C GLY A 12 -5.17 -4.42 3.18
N ALA A 13 -5.71 -4.73 4.35
CA ALA A 13 -6.18 -6.07 4.66
C ALA A 13 -7.42 -6.45 3.83
N THR A 14 -8.35 -5.53 3.63
CA THR A 14 -9.53 -5.78 2.79
C THR A 14 -9.13 -6.00 1.33
N ALA A 15 -8.23 -5.18 0.81
CA ALA A 15 -7.71 -5.35 -0.55
C ALA A 15 -7.00 -6.70 -0.71
N ALA A 16 -6.21 -7.11 0.30
CA ALA A 16 -5.54 -8.41 0.27
C ALA A 16 -6.53 -9.56 0.14
N ARG A 17 -7.63 -9.53 0.88
CA ARG A 17 -8.69 -10.54 0.79
C ARG A 17 -9.27 -10.60 -0.62
N LEU A 18 -9.57 -9.45 -1.20
CA LEU A 18 -10.15 -9.37 -2.54
C LEU A 18 -9.18 -9.84 -3.62
N PHE A 19 -7.91 -9.48 -3.53
CA PHE A 19 -6.91 -9.87 -4.51
C PHE A 19 -6.62 -11.38 -4.44
N VAL A 20 -6.53 -11.95 -3.25
CA VAL A 20 -6.37 -13.40 -3.10
C VAL A 20 -7.60 -14.15 -3.64
N ALA A 21 -8.80 -13.67 -3.33
CA ALA A 21 -10.04 -14.25 -3.86
C ALA A 21 -10.10 -14.19 -5.39
N ALA A 22 -9.49 -13.20 -6.00
CA ALA A 22 -9.39 -13.08 -7.45
C ALA A 22 -8.25 -13.91 -8.07
N GLY A 23 -7.50 -14.65 -7.28
CA GLY A 23 -6.45 -15.56 -7.76
C GLY A 23 -5.06 -14.97 -7.88
N HIS A 24 -4.81 -13.79 -7.29
CA HIS A 24 -3.49 -13.16 -7.30
C HIS A 24 -2.61 -13.64 -6.16
N ASP A 25 -1.30 -13.63 -6.37
CA ASP A 25 -0.32 -13.80 -5.31
C ASP A 25 -0.08 -12.44 -4.64
N VAL A 26 -0.17 -12.40 -3.32
CA VAL A 26 -0.16 -11.15 -2.56
C VAL A 26 0.92 -11.17 -1.47
N ALA A 27 1.75 -10.15 -1.46
CA ALA A 27 2.67 -9.89 -0.35
C ALA A 27 2.12 -8.74 0.48
N VAL A 28 1.90 -8.98 1.77
CA VAL A 28 1.39 -7.97 2.71
C VAL A 28 2.51 -7.53 3.62
N SER A 29 2.58 -6.25 3.90
CA SER A 29 3.61 -5.67 4.76
C SER A 29 3.03 -4.58 5.66
N ASN A 30 3.72 -4.29 6.76
CA ASN A 30 3.40 -3.17 7.64
C ASN A 30 4.67 -2.70 8.35
N SER A 31 4.56 -1.61 9.13
CA SER A 31 5.69 -1.05 9.86
C SER A 31 6.17 -1.91 11.03
N ARG A 32 5.34 -2.84 11.50
CA ARG A 32 5.67 -3.72 12.64
C ARG A 32 6.44 -4.98 12.23
N GLY A 33 6.49 -5.27 10.95
CA GLY A 33 7.21 -6.41 10.41
C GLY A 33 6.35 -7.65 10.17
N PRO A 34 6.91 -8.66 9.46
CA PRO A 34 6.14 -9.83 8.99
C PRO A 34 5.49 -10.65 10.11
N ASP A 35 6.11 -10.78 11.28
CA ASP A 35 5.56 -11.59 12.36
C ASP A 35 4.21 -11.08 12.86
N SER A 36 3.96 -9.79 12.79
CA SER A 36 2.69 -9.18 13.18
C SER A 36 1.53 -9.52 12.24
N LEU A 37 1.83 -10.09 11.07
CA LEU A 37 0.86 -10.41 10.02
C LEU A 37 0.46 -11.89 10.00
N ARG A 38 0.93 -12.68 10.94
CA ARG A 38 0.76 -14.13 10.95
C ARG A 38 -0.71 -14.56 10.88
N GLU A 39 -1.57 -13.92 11.65
CA GLU A 39 -3.00 -14.24 11.64
C GLU A 39 -3.66 -13.92 10.30
N LEU A 40 -3.36 -12.73 9.75
CA LEU A 40 -3.90 -12.34 8.46
C LEU A 40 -3.46 -13.29 7.34
N ILE A 41 -2.20 -13.66 7.31
CA ILE A 41 -1.68 -14.59 6.30
C ILE A 41 -2.33 -15.96 6.44
N SER A 42 -2.53 -16.45 7.66
CA SER A 42 -3.24 -17.71 7.90
C SER A 42 -4.67 -17.68 7.36
N GLU A 43 -5.37 -16.56 7.58
CA GLU A 43 -6.72 -16.34 7.05
C GLU A 43 -6.75 -16.33 5.53
N LEU A 44 -5.77 -15.68 4.89
CA LEU A 44 -5.73 -15.50 3.44
C LEU A 44 -5.32 -16.76 2.68
N GLY A 45 -4.53 -17.63 3.28
CA GLY A 45 -4.12 -18.90 2.67
C GLY A 45 -2.79 -18.85 1.91
N PRO A 46 -2.50 -19.88 1.10
CA PRO A 46 -1.15 -20.10 0.55
C PRO A 46 -0.71 -19.08 -0.49
N GLN A 47 -1.61 -18.29 -1.06
CA GLN A 47 -1.26 -17.25 -2.03
C GLN A 47 -0.85 -15.93 -1.37
N ALA A 48 -0.92 -15.85 -0.04
CA ALA A 48 -0.54 -14.66 0.71
C ALA A 48 0.79 -14.87 1.44
N HIS A 49 1.62 -13.84 1.47
CA HIS A 49 2.93 -13.87 2.08
C HIS A 49 3.13 -12.63 2.94
N ALA A 50 3.70 -12.81 4.14
CA ALA A 50 4.12 -11.69 4.98
C ALA A 50 5.54 -11.30 4.59
N MET A 51 5.76 -10.02 4.32
CA MET A 51 7.05 -9.49 3.92
C MET A 51 7.33 -8.16 4.59
N THR A 52 8.58 -7.71 4.55
CA THR A 52 8.91 -6.33 4.88
C THR A 52 8.33 -5.40 3.79
N ILE A 53 8.22 -4.10 4.10
CA ILE A 53 7.75 -3.12 3.11
C ILE A 53 8.64 -3.16 1.86
N ARG A 54 9.94 -3.24 2.05
CA ARG A 54 10.91 -3.30 0.95
C ARG A 54 10.71 -4.55 0.08
N ASP A 55 10.57 -5.71 0.71
CA ASP A 55 10.42 -6.96 -0.02
C ASP A 55 9.06 -7.04 -0.72
N ALA A 56 8.00 -6.55 -0.12
CA ALA A 56 6.69 -6.48 -0.75
C ALA A 56 6.72 -5.55 -1.98
N ALA A 57 7.43 -4.43 -1.90
CA ALA A 57 7.62 -3.53 -3.04
C ALA A 57 8.35 -4.21 -4.19
N ARG A 58 9.36 -5.03 -3.89
CA ARG A 58 10.07 -5.82 -4.93
C ARG A 58 9.20 -6.92 -5.51
N PHE A 59 8.45 -7.59 -4.67
CA PHE A 59 7.62 -8.74 -5.04
C PHE A 59 6.57 -8.36 -6.09
N GLY A 60 5.89 -7.24 -5.91
CA GLY A 60 4.74 -6.88 -6.72
C GLY A 60 5.09 -6.44 -8.13
N ASP A 61 4.33 -6.91 -9.11
CA ASP A 61 4.26 -6.30 -10.43
C ASP A 61 3.48 -4.98 -10.35
N ALA A 62 2.49 -4.96 -9.46
CA ALA A 62 1.77 -3.76 -9.02
C ALA A 62 1.85 -3.65 -7.50
N VAL A 63 1.82 -2.44 -6.98
CA VAL A 63 1.96 -2.18 -5.54
C VAL A 63 0.84 -1.26 -5.07
N LEU A 64 0.19 -1.63 -3.97
CA LEU A 64 -0.83 -0.82 -3.31
C LEU A 64 -0.20 -0.09 -2.12
N LEU A 65 -0.34 1.22 -2.08
CA LEU A 65 0.07 2.04 -0.94
C LEU A 65 -1.14 2.27 -0.03
N ALA A 66 -1.10 1.67 1.15
CA ALA A 66 -2.17 1.75 2.14
C ALA A 66 -1.63 2.08 3.54
N VAL A 67 -0.48 2.72 3.61
CA VAL A 67 0.11 3.25 4.86
C VAL A 67 -0.50 4.61 5.21
N PRO A 68 -0.45 5.03 6.49
CA PRO A 68 -0.89 6.38 6.83
C PRO A 68 -0.08 7.44 6.07
N TRP A 69 -0.76 8.43 5.49
CA TRP A 69 -0.12 9.44 4.66
C TRP A 69 0.96 10.26 5.40
N ARG A 70 0.81 10.39 6.72
CA ARG A 70 1.74 11.14 7.58
C ARG A 70 3.08 10.44 7.81
N THR A 71 3.24 9.20 7.33
CA THR A 71 4.47 8.42 7.53
C THR A 71 5.19 8.17 6.21
N PRO A 72 5.74 9.22 5.57
CA PRO A 72 6.43 9.06 4.29
C PRO A 72 7.65 8.14 4.37
N GLU A 73 8.22 7.98 5.56
CA GLU A 73 9.33 7.06 5.82
C GLU A 73 8.93 5.60 5.63
N ALA A 74 7.61 5.31 5.66
CA ALA A 74 7.09 3.97 5.37
C ALA A 74 7.09 3.64 3.88
N LEU A 75 7.34 4.61 3.01
CA LEU A 75 7.47 4.37 1.57
C LEU A 75 8.83 3.77 1.27
N PRO A 76 8.90 2.82 0.33
CA PRO A 76 10.17 2.19 -0.06
C PRO A 76 11.03 3.13 -0.91
N GLU A 77 12.26 2.72 -1.16
CA GLU A 77 13.13 3.44 -2.09
C GLU A 77 12.49 3.53 -3.48
N PRO A 78 12.55 4.71 -4.12
CA PRO A 78 11.88 4.91 -5.42
C PRO A 78 12.26 3.91 -6.51
N GLU A 79 13.49 3.41 -6.49
CA GLU A 79 13.99 2.47 -7.48
C GLU A 79 13.21 1.16 -7.49
N LEU A 80 12.68 0.75 -6.35
CA LEU A 80 11.90 -0.48 -6.22
C LEU A 80 10.55 -0.40 -6.93
N LEU A 81 10.05 0.81 -7.15
CA LEU A 81 8.76 1.05 -7.77
C LEU A 81 8.85 1.66 -9.17
N ARG A 82 10.07 1.83 -9.68
CA ARG A 82 10.29 2.41 -11.01
C ARG A 82 9.59 1.57 -12.08
N ASN A 83 8.81 2.23 -12.93
CA ASN A 83 8.03 1.63 -14.02
C ASN A 83 6.93 0.66 -13.56
N LYS A 84 6.70 0.53 -12.26
CA LYS A 84 5.58 -0.27 -11.74
C LYS A 84 4.32 0.55 -11.64
N ILE A 85 3.18 -0.12 -11.75
CA ILE A 85 1.89 0.50 -11.42
C ILE A 85 1.81 0.56 -9.90
N VAL A 86 1.61 1.77 -9.40
CA VAL A 86 1.47 2.03 -7.96
C VAL A 86 0.07 2.60 -7.71
N MET A 87 -0.73 1.85 -6.96
CA MET A 87 -2.07 2.25 -6.59
C MET A 87 -2.02 3.01 -5.28
N ASP A 88 -2.33 4.30 -5.30
CA ASP A 88 -2.32 5.14 -4.13
C ASP A 88 -3.71 5.19 -3.50
N ALA A 89 -3.88 4.45 -2.40
CA ALA A 89 -5.11 4.43 -1.61
C ALA A 89 -5.04 5.33 -0.38
N MET A 90 -3.98 6.11 -0.24
CA MET A 90 -3.78 6.99 0.91
C MET A 90 -4.59 8.28 0.79
N ASN A 91 -4.98 8.83 1.94
CA ASN A 91 -5.60 10.14 2.03
C ASN A 91 -4.80 11.00 3.03
N PRO A 92 -4.70 12.32 2.80
CA PRO A 92 -3.91 13.20 3.66
C PRO A 92 -4.65 13.56 4.96
N TYR A 93 -5.16 12.55 5.66
CA TYR A 93 -5.86 12.74 6.93
C TYR A 93 -4.87 13.05 8.05
N ARG A 94 -5.23 14.04 8.86
CA ARG A 94 -4.53 14.34 10.10
C ARG A 94 -5.08 13.44 11.22
N PRO A 95 -4.30 13.22 12.30
CA PRO A 95 -4.79 12.45 13.44
C PRO A 95 -6.06 13.03 14.09
N ASP A 96 -6.32 14.33 13.94
CA ASP A 96 -7.50 15.00 14.48
C ASP A 96 -8.73 14.90 13.57
N GLY A 97 -8.63 14.17 12.45
CA GLY A 97 -9.71 13.99 11.48
C GLY A 97 -9.77 15.00 10.36
N GLY A 98 -8.93 16.04 10.40
CA GLY A 98 -8.82 17.01 9.31
C GLY A 98 -7.86 16.55 8.22
N PHE A 99 -7.62 17.42 7.25
CA PHE A 99 -6.68 17.17 6.16
C PHE A 99 -5.41 17.99 6.35
N TYR A 100 -4.27 17.45 5.90
CA TYR A 100 -3.04 18.24 5.80
C TYR A 100 -3.17 19.29 4.71
N ASP A 101 -2.60 20.47 4.95
CA ASP A 101 -2.50 21.52 3.93
C ASP A 101 -1.37 21.16 2.98
N LEU A 102 -1.69 21.00 1.71
CA LEU A 102 -0.74 20.61 0.66
C LEU A 102 -0.34 21.78 -0.25
N GLY A 103 -0.72 23.01 0.11
CA GLY A 103 -0.32 24.19 -0.64
C GLY A 103 -0.83 24.23 -2.08
N GLY A 104 -2.04 23.68 -2.33
CA GLY A 104 -2.63 23.62 -3.66
C GLY A 104 -2.26 22.37 -4.46
N SER A 105 -1.35 21.54 -3.95
CA SER A 105 -1.02 20.22 -4.53
C SER A 105 -2.03 19.16 -4.09
N THR A 106 -2.12 18.05 -4.82
CA THR A 106 -2.89 16.88 -4.38
C THR A 106 -2.00 15.93 -3.58
N SER A 107 -2.61 15.04 -2.79
CA SER A 107 -1.85 14.04 -2.04
C SER A 107 -1.07 13.09 -2.97
N SER A 108 -1.65 12.72 -4.11
CA SER A 108 -0.98 11.87 -5.10
C SER A 108 0.19 12.59 -5.78
N GLU A 109 0.08 13.87 -6.06
CA GLU A 109 1.20 14.65 -6.57
C GLU A 109 2.37 14.67 -5.59
N GLU A 110 2.09 14.79 -4.29
CA GLU A 110 3.12 14.72 -3.26
C GLU A 110 3.76 13.33 -3.16
N VAL A 111 2.97 12.27 -3.30
CA VAL A 111 3.49 10.89 -3.33
C VAL A 111 4.38 10.69 -4.55
N LEU A 112 3.96 11.17 -5.72
CA LEU A 112 4.75 11.02 -6.95
C LEU A 112 6.11 11.72 -6.86
N LYS A 113 6.21 12.84 -6.17
CA LYS A 113 7.48 13.51 -5.90
C LYS A 113 8.46 12.63 -5.13
N ARG A 114 7.93 11.76 -4.25
CA ARG A 114 8.73 10.82 -3.44
C ARG A 114 9.05 9.53 -4.17
N LEU A 115 8.23 9.17 -5.17
CA LEU A 115 8.35 7.94 -5.94
C LEU A 115 8.49 8.24 -7.44
N PRO A 116 9.50 9.02 -7.83
CA PRO A 116 9.68 9.37 -9.24
C PRO A 116 9.91 8.11 -10.08
N GLY A 117 9.34 8.08 -11.28
CA GLY A 117 9.43 6.94 -12.18
C GLY A 117 8.37 5.87 -11.97
N SER A 118 7.56 5.96 -10.92
CA SER A 118 6.42 5.07 -10.75
C SER A 118 5.26 5.50 -11.65
N ARG A 119 4.39 4.54 -11.98
CA ARG A 119 3.16 4.78 -12.74
C ARG A 119 2.00 4.85 -11.74
N LEU A 120 1.81 6.03 -11.16
CA LEU A 120 0.91 6.23 -10.03
C LEU A 120 -0.54 6.38 -10.47
N VAL A 121 -1.44 5.65 -9.81
CA VAL A 121 -2.88 5.72 -10.02
C VAL A 121 -3.56 5.89 -8.66
N LYS A 122 -4.41 6.90 -8.49
CA LYS A 122 -5.23 7.06 -7.29
C LYS A 122 -6.36 6.04 -7.33
N ALA A 123 -6.51 5.23 -6.29
CA ALA A 123 -7.51 4.15 -6.28
C ALA A 123 -7.93 3.78 -4.85
N PHE A 124 -9.13 3.20 -4.70
CA PHE A 124 -9.68 2.65 -3.46
C PHE A 124 -9.91 3.64 -2.32
N ASN A 125 -9.92 4.93 -2.60
CA ASN A 125 -10.06 5.96 -1.56
C ASN A 125 -11.35 6.76 -1.66
N THR A 126 -12.26 6.38 -2.58
CA THR A 126 -13.55 7.04 -2.78
C THR A 126 -14.71 6.26 -2.15
N ILE A 127 -14.48 5.03 -1.74
CA ILE A 127 -15.47 4.15 -1.13
C ILE A 127 -14.95 3.75 0.25
N TYR A 128 -15.85 3.74 1.23
CA TYR A 128 -15.50 3.30 2.58
C TYR A 128 -15.09 1.82 2.57
N TYR A 129 -14.19 1.44 3.46
CA TYR A 129 -13.60 0.09 3.45
C TYR A 129 -14.56 -1.03 3.86
N VAL A 130 -15.66 -0.68 4.50
CA VAL A 130 -16.66 -1.65 4.96
C VAL A 130 -17.66 -2.04 3.88
#